data_e13b3ce8461a03be614c2186995f29d7
#
_entry.id   e13b3ce8461a03be614c2186995f29d7
#
_cell.length_a   1.000
_cell.length_b   1.000
_cell.length_c   1.000
_cell.angle_alpha   90.00
_cell.angle_beta   90.00
_cell.angle_gamma   90.00
#
_symmetry.space_group_name_H-M   'P 1'
#
loop_
_entity.id
_entity.type
_entity.pdbx_description
1 polymer ?
#
loop_
_entity_poly.entity_id
_entity_poly.type
_entity_poly.pdbx_seq_one_letter_code
_entity_poly.pdbx_strand_id
1 'polypeptide(L)'
;LCPEGVEELRALREAVEYPAAGRIYSSPMLRCRQTAGVLYPGSEVYPIEQLKEYDFGEFEGKTAAQLEGYPAFSDWTSGKISAPPGGEDTKEFIKRLCVGLNRAVCDMMENDITEAAIMMHGGAIMMLLSATAVPRRKTVDWTSENGRGYSIRITPSLYHSSGIVEVYGTV
;
A
#
# COMPACT_ATOMS: atom_id res chain seq x y z
N LEU A 1 15.57 -4.59 -3.03
CA LEU A 1 15.43 -4.45 -4.49
C LEU A 1 16.63 -5.09 -5.17
N CYS A 2 16.42 -5.70 -6.36
CA CYS A 2 17.51 -6.08 -7.24
C CYS A 2 18.11 -4.85 -7.94
N PRO A 3 19.33 -4.93 -8.49
CA PRO A 3 19.96 -3.79 -9.17
C PRO A 3 19.10 -3.23 -10.31
N GLU A 4 18.49 -4.10 -11.10
CA GLU A 4 17.62 -3.74 -12.22
C GLU A 4 16.40 -2.94 -11.75
N GLY A 5 15.75 -3.37 -10.66
CA GLY A 5 14.61 -2.66 -10.08
C GLY A 5 14.98 -1.29 -9.50
N VAL A 6 16.23 -1.11 -9.05
CA VAL A 6 16.73 0.20 -8.63
C VAL A 6 16.90 1.14 -9.83
N GLU A 7 17.45 0.63 -10.95
CA GLU A 7 17.63 1.42 -12.18
C GLU A 7 16.26 1.78 -12.81
N GLU A 8 15.31 0.86 -12.81
CA GLU A 8 13.94 1.12 -13.26
C GLU A 8 13.29 2.25 -12.44
N LEU A 9 13.43 2.23 -11.11
CA LEU A 9 12.90 3.30 -10.25
C LEU A 9 13.61 4.64 -10.46
N ARG A 10 14.91 4.65 -10.74
CA ARG A 10 15.65 5.87 -11.07
C ARG A 10 15.16 6.46 -12.39
N ALA A 11 15.04 5.64 -13.42
CA ALA A 11 14.50 6.07 -14.71
C ALA A 11 13.05 6.59 -14.56
N LEU A 12 12.24 5.91 -13.75
CA LEU A 12 10.88 6.32 -13.47
C LEU A 12 10.83 7.68 -12.76
N ARG A 13 11.70 7.91 -11.78
CA ARG A 13 11.80 9.20 -11.08
C ARG A 13 12.17 10.36 -12.02
N GLU A 14 12.96 10.11 -13.06
CA GLU A 14 13.32 11.12 -14.07
C GLU A 14 12.16 11.38 -15.06
N ALA A 15 11.36 10.34 -15.34
CA ALA A 15 10.26 10.42 -16.31
C ALA A 15 8.92 10.90 -15.71
N VAL A 16 8.75 10.80 -14.40
CA VAL A 16 7.51 11.09 -13.69
C VAL A 16 7.75 12.14 -12.62
N GLU A 17 6.92 13.16 -12.61
CA GLU A 17 6.91 14.14 -11.54
C GLU A 17 6.20 13.54 -10.30
N TYR A 18 7.01 13.11 -9.32
CA TYR A 18 6.47 12.69 -8.03
C TYR A 18 6.08 13.92 -7.20
N PRO A 19 4.91 13.87 -6.52
CA PRO A 19 4.50 14.99 -5.67
C PRO A 19 5.55 15.31 -4.60
N ALA A 20 5.71 16.59 -4.31
CA ALA A 20 6.48 16.99 -3.13
C ALA A 20 5.85 16.37 -1.88
N ALA A 21 6.69 15.97 -0.93
CA ALA A 21 6.22 15.39 0.32
C ALA A 21 7.03 15.94 1.50
N GLY A 22 6.34 16.54 2.45
CA GLY A 22 6.95 17.03 3.70
C GLY A 22 7.33 15.86 4.63
N ARG A 23 6.77 14.67 4.40
CA ARG A 23 7.10 13.44 5.15
C ARG A 23 6.91 12.19 4.30
N ILE A 24 7.78 11.20 4.51
CA ILE A 24 7.72 9.91 3.82
C ILE A 24 7.43 8.83 4.85
N TYR A 25 6.25 8.23 4.75
CA TYR A 25 5.91 7.03 5.51
C TYR A 25 6.20 5.79 4.67
N SER A 26 6.53 4.69 5.31
CA SER A 26 6.83 3.44 4.61
C SER A 26 6.39 2.21 5.39
N SER A 27 5.99 1.17 4.67
CA SER A 27 6.08 -0.18 5.21
C SER A 27 7.51 -0.42 5.75
N PRO A 28 7.70 -1.12 6.87
CA PRO A 28 9.04 -1.40 7.41
C PRO A 28 9.83 -2.37 6.52
N MET A 29 9.19 -3.04 5.56
CA MET A 29 9.85 -3.99 4.67
C MET A 29 10.93 -3.31 3.82
N LEU A 30 12.09 -3.95 3.72
CA LEU A 30 13.29 -3.38 3.10
C LEU A 30 13.02 -2.83 1.69
N ARG A 31 12.27 -3.54 0.87
CA ARG A 31 11.92 -3.10 -0.50
C ARG A 31 11.20 -1.74 -0.53
N CYS A 32 10.26 -1.48 0.40
CA CYS A 32 9.56 -0.20 0.46
C CYS A 32 10.47 0.93 0.92
N ARG A 33 11.32 0.68 1.92
CA ARG A 33 12.31 1.65 2.40
C ARG A 33 13.34 2.00 1.33
N GLN A 34 13.78 1.01 0.55
CA GLN A 34 14.68 1.23 -0.59
C GLN A 34 13.99 2.03 -1.70
N THR A 35 12.73 1.71 -2.02
CA THR A 35 11.93 2.50 -2.97
C THR A 35 11.80 3.95 -2.52
N ALA A 36 11.47 4.18 -1.26
CA ALA A 36 11.42 5.53 -0.68
C ALA A 36 12.75 6.28 -0.85
N GLY A 37 13.89 5.63 -0.57
CA GLY A 37 15.21 6.24 -0.72
C GLY A 37 15.59 6.57 -2.17
N VAL A 38 15.08 5.83 -3.15
CA VAL A 38 15.29 6.11 -4.58
C VAL A 38 14.39 7.25 -5.05
N LEU A 39 13.11 7.24 -4.70
CA LEU A 39 12.14 8.22 -5.17
C LEU A 39 12.24 9.56 -4.45
N TYR A 40 12.60 9.55 -3.17
CA TYR A 40 12.75 10.74 -2.32
C TYR A 40 14.12 10.76 -1.64
N PRO A 41 15.20 10.97 -2.42
CA PRO A 41 16.56 10.90 -1.90
C PRO A 41 16.82 12.00 -0.84
N GLY A 42 17.44 11.59 0.26
CA GLY A 42 17.77 12.50 1.36
C GLY A 42 16.61 12.77 2.33
N SER A 43 15.40 12.24 2.05
CA SER A 43 14.27 12.37 2.97
C SER A 43 14.35 11.31 4.07
N GLU A 44 13.96 11.70 5.29
CA GLU A 44 13.78 10.77 6.38
C GLU A 44 12.53 9.89 6.12
N VAL A 45 12.66 8.59 6.38
CA VAL A 45 11.58 7.61 6.15
C VAL A 45 11.06 7.10 7.49
N TYR A 46 9.77 7.30 7.73
CA TYR A 46 9.07 6.92 8.95
C TYR A 46 8.37 5.56 8.76
N PRO A 47 8.87 4.48 9.38
CA PRO A 47 8.28 3.17 9.22
C PRO A 47 6.98 3.04 10.01
N ILE A 48 5.96 2.44 9.38
CA ILE A 48 4.67 2.09 10.00
C ILE A 48 4.45 0.59 9.85
N GLU A 49 4.51 -0.15 10.96
CA GLU A 49 4.40 -1.61 11.01
C GLU A 49 3.10 -2.13 10.35
N GLN A 50 2.01 -1.41 10.51
CA GLN A 50 0.70 -1.78 9.99
C GLN A 50 0.62 -1.73 8.46
N LEU A 51 1.61 -1.15 7.77
CA LEU A 51 1.65 -1.06 6.30
C LEU A 51 2.39 -2.22 5.63
N LYS A 52 2.75 -3.28 6.36
CA LYS A 52 3.31 -4.51 5.79
C LYS A 52 2.37 -5.12 4.76
N GLU A 53 2.95 -5.87 3.81
CA GLU A 53 2.18 -6.66 2.86
C GLU A 53 1.37 -7.76 3.58
N TYR A 54 0.42 -8.30 2.89
CA TYR A 54 -0.38 -9.45 3.31
C TYR A 54 0.55 -10.63 3.64
N ASP A 55 0.27 -11.30 4.74
CA ASP A 55 0.92 -12.57 5.07
C ASP A 55 0.19 -13.69 4.31
N PHE A 56 0.83 -14.18 3.26
CA PHE A 56 0.28 -15.24 2.41
C PHE A 56 0.47 -16.64 3.00
N GLY A 57 1.12 -16.78 4.16
CA GLY A 57 1.35 -18.06 4.83
C GLY A 57 2.02 -19.09 3.91
N GLU A 58 1.39 -20.26 3.71
CA GLU A 58 1.93 -21.31 2.85
C GLU A 58 2.02 -20.92 1.34
N PHE A 59 1.42 -19.83 0.94
CA PHE A 59 1.47 -19.33 -0.44
C PHE A 59 2.62 -18.36 -0.70
N GLU A 60 3.37 -17.97 0.35
CA GLU A 60 4.52 -17.08 0.20
C GLU A 60 5.52 -17.55 -0.85
N GLY A 61 5.97 -16.62 -1.70
CA GLY A 61 6.96 -16.88 -2.75
C GLY A 61 6.46 -17.70 -3.94
N LYS A 62 5.17 -18.06 -3.98
CA LYS A 62 4.56 -18.81 -5.08
C LYS A 62 3.77 -17.89 -6.00
N THR A 63 3.81 -18.18 -7.29
CA THR A 63 2.96 -17.51 -8.28
C THR A 63 1.57 -18.13 -8.33
N ALA A 64 0.57 -17.39 -8.83
CA ALA A 64 -0.78 -17.93 -9.04
C ALA A 64 -0.77 -19.20 -9.90
N ALA A 65 0.09 -19.27 -10.93
CA ALA A 65 0.25 -20.45 -11.78
C ALA A 65 0.79 -21.67 -11.01
N GLN A 66 1.67 -21.46 -10.02
CA GLN A 66 2.17 -22.54 -9.17
C GLN A 66 1.14 -23.01 -8.14
N LEU A 67 0.16 -22.18 -7.84
CA LEU A 67 -0.95 -22.49 -6.91
C LEU A 67 -2.20 -22.98 -7.64
N GLU A 68 -2.17 -23.00 -8.99
CA GLU A 68 -3.25 -23.54 -9.79
C GLU A 68 -3.49 -25.03 -9.45
N GLY A 69 -4.74 -25.38 -9.18
CA GLY A 69 -5.10 -26.73 -8.74
C GLY A 69 -4.97 -26.99 -7.21
N TYR A 70 -4.44 -26.03 -6.45
CA TYR A 70 -4.44 -26.13 -4.99
C TYR A 70 -5.85 -25.81 -4.44
N PRO A 71 -6.55 -26.74 -3.78
CA PRO A 71 -7.90 -26.48 -3.27
C PRO A 71 -7.97 -25.28 -2.33
N ALA A 72 -7.03 -25.16 -1.40
CA ALA A 72 -6.98 -24.05 -0.46
C ALA A 72 -6.78 -22.68 -1.16
N PHE A 73 -6.06 -22.62 -2.27
CA PHE A 73 -5.92 -21.40 -3.06
C PHE A 73 -7.23 -21.00 -3.73
N SER A 74 -7.93 -21.98 -4.34
CA SER A 74 -9.26 -21.76 -4.91
C SER A 74 -10.28 -21.33 -3.86
N ASP A 75 -10.26 -21.96 -2.68
CA ASP A 75 -11.18 -21.63 -1.59
C ASP A 75 -10.92 -20.22 -1.02
N TRP A 76 -9.64 -19.80 -0.93
CA TRP A 76 -9.28 -18.46 -0.51
C TRP A 76 -9.68 -17.41 -1.54
N THR A 77 -9.31 -17.59 -2.82
CA THR A 77 -9.62 -16.63 -3.89
C THR A 77 -11.12 -16.51 -4.17
N SER A 78 -11.89 -17.56 -3.91
CA SER A 78 -13.37 -17.53 -4.00
C SER A 78 -14.05 -17.00 -2.73
N GLY A 79 -13.30 -16.71 -1.66
CA GLY A 79 -13.82 -16.20 -0.39
C GLY A 79 -14.50 -17.25 0.49
N LYS A 80 -14.33 -18.54 0.22
CA LYS A 80 -14.82 -19.62 1.10
C LYS A 80 -14.05 -19.68 2.42
N ILE A 81 -12.76 -19.37 2.38
CA ILE A 81 -11.92 -19.19 3.57
C ILE A 81 -11.41 -17.75 3.61
N SER A 82 -11.29 -17.19 4.80
CA SER A 82 -10.92 -15.79 5.00
C SER A 82 -9.41 -15.53 5.04
N ALA A 83 -8.62 -16.60 5.14
CA ALA A 83 -7.16 -16.54 5.19
C ALA A 83 -6.54 -17.70 4.39
N PRO A 84 -5.36 -17.52 3.78
CA PRO A 84 -4.57 -18.66 3.28
C PRO A 84 -4.07 -19.49 4.46
N PRO A 85 -3.77 -20.78 4.28
CA PRO A 85 -3.25 -21.63 5.35
C PRO A 85 -1.98 -21.01 5.98
N GLY A 86 -2.00 -20.83 7.30
CA GLY A 86 -0.90 -20.21 8.03
C GLY A 86 -0.70 -18.72 7.80
N GLY A 87 -1.57 -18.07 7.02
CA GLY A 87 -1.49 -16.66 6.69
C GLY A 87 -2.47 -15.77 7.46
N GLU A 88 -2.54 -14.50 7.07
CA GLU A 88 -3.35 -13.46 7.71
C GLU A 88 -4.80 -13.50 7.23
N ASP A 89 -5.76 -13.25 8.14
CA ASP A 89 -7.17 -13.05 7.76
C ASP A 89 -7.34 -11.75 6.97
N THR A 90 -8.09 -11.81 5.87
CA THR A 90 -8.30 -10.67 4.96
C THR A 90 -8.92 -9.45 5.66
N LYS A 91 -9.84 -9.66 6.61
CA LYS A 91 -10.47 -8.54 7.35
C LYS A 91 -9.50 -7.92 8.35
N GLU A 92 -8.69 -8.73 9.03
CA GLU A 92 -7.65 -8.23 9.94
C GLU A 92 -6.55 -7.49 9.17
N PHE A 93 -6.20 -7.95 7.96
CA PHE A 93 -5.30 -7.22 7.05
C PHE A 93 -5.83 -5.82 6.73
N ILE A 94 -7.07 -5.71 6.25
CA ILE A 94 -7.69 -4.42 5.92
C ILE A 94 -7.73 -3.51 7.16
N LYS A 95 -8.16 -4.03 8.29
CA LYS A 95 -8.23 -3.31 9.57
C LYS A 95 -6.85 -2.78 9.98
N ARG A 96 -5.81 -3.62 9.86
CA ARG A 96 -4.43 -3.24 10.15
C ARG A 96 -3.96 -2.11 9.22
N LEU A 97 -4.25 -2.18 7.92
CA LEU A 97 -3.93 -1.14 6.96
C LEU A 97 -4.62 0.20 7.28
N CYS A 98 -5.90 0.15 7.66
CA CYS A 98 -6.63 1.34 8.10
C CYS A 98 -5.99 1.97 9.36
N VAL A 99 -5.54 1.16 10.31
CA VAL A 99 -4.78 1.64 11.48
C VAL A 99 -3.46 2.29 11.05
N GLY A 100 -2.77 1.71 10.08
CA GLY A 100 -1.53 2.27 9.51
C GLY A 100 -1.75 3.62 8.84
N LEU A 101 -2.78 3.73 8.00
CA LEU A 101 -3.15 5.01 7.40
C LEU A 101 -3.51 6.05 8.46
N ASN A 102 -4.32 5.66 9.46
CA ASN A 102 -4.70 6.57 10.54
C ASN A 102 -3.49 7.10 11.32
N ARG A 103 -2.48 6.26 11.57
CA ARG A 103 -1.22 6.71 12.20
C ARG A 103 -0.52 7.77 11.38
N ALA A 104 -0.41 7.59 10.06
CA ALA A 104 0.18 8.59 9.18
C ALA A 104 -0.62 9.90 9.22
N VAL A 105 -1.95 9.82 9.15
CA VAL A 105 -2.84 11.00 9.17
C VAL A 105 -2.74 11.75 10.51
N CYS A 106 -2.76 11.04 11.64
CA CYS A 106 -2.59 11.66 12.94
C CYS A 106 -1.24 12.36 13.08
N ASP A 107 -0.15 11.71 12.67
CA ASP A 107 1.17 12.32 12.72
C ASP A 107 1.28 13.55 11.80
N MET A 108 0.67 13.52 10.61
CA MET A 108 0.58 14.68 9.73
C MET A 108 -0.15 15.85 10.42
N MET A 109 -1.28 15.58 11.06
CA MET A 109 -2.06 16.61 11.76
C MET A 109 -1.31 17.18 12.97
N GLU A 110 -0.64 16.34 13.75
CA GLU A 110 0.12 16.75 14.94
C GLU A 110 1.36 17.60 14.58
N ASN A 111 1.89 17.45 13.36
CA ASN A 111 3.10 18.14 12.89
C ASN A 111 2.83 19.17 11.79
N ASP A 112 1.59 19.55 11.54
CA ASP A 112 1.18 20.51 10.50
C ASP A 112 1.68 20.15 9.09
N ILE A 113 1.74 18.83 8.78
CA ILE A 113 2.18 18.33 7.47
C ILE A 113 0.97 18.23 6.56
N THR A 114 1.02 18.92 5.44
CA THR A 114 -0.09 18.96 4.46
C THR A 114 0.08 17.97 3.33
N GLU A 115 1.31 17.53 3.05
CA GLU A 115 1.64 16.63 1.95
C GLU A 115 2.61 15.55 2.42
N ALA A 116 2.31 14.30 2.12
CA ALA A 116 3.14 13.15 2.47
C ALA A 116 3.09 12.08 1.38
N ALA A 117 4.13 11.25 1.32
CA ALA A 117 4.10 10.04 0.51
C ALA A 117 4.09 8.79 1.42
N ILE A 118 3.38 7.76 0.99
CA ILE A 118 3.31 6.47 1.70
C ILE A 118 3.78 5.36 0.77
N MET A 119 4.92 4.74 1.10
CA MET A 119 5.46 3.60 0.37
C MET A 119 4.94 2.30 0.99
N MET A 120 4.15 1.58 0.21
CA MET A 120 3.58 0.30 0.63
C MET A 120 3.56 -0.71 -0.52
N HIS A 121 2.70 -1.68 -0.51
CA HIS A 121 2.70 -2.82 -1.42
C HIS A 121 1.45 -2.81 -2.29
N GLY A 122 1.53 -3.43 -3.47
CA GLY A 122 0.41 -3.46 -4.42
C GLY A 122 -0.85 -4.08 -3.84
N GLY A 123 -0.74 -5.22 -3.15
CA GLY A 123 -1.87 -5.86 -2.48
C GLY A 123 -2.45 -4.99 -1.36
N ALA A 124 -1.58 -4.35 -0.58
CA ALA A 124 -1.99 -3.44 0.48
C ALA A 124 -2.71 -2.19 -0.06
N ILE A 125 -2.23 -1.60 -1.16
CA ILE A 125 -2.90 -0.47 -1.85
C ILE A 125 -4.29 -0.89 -2.30
N MET A 126 -4.40 -2.02 -3.02
CA MET A 126 -5.67 -2.53 -3.52
C MET A 126 -6.70 -2.69 -2.40
N MET A 127 -6.32 -3.33 -1.31
CA MET A 127 -7.25 -3.63 -0.19
C MET A 127 -7.61 -2.36 0.59
N LEU A 128 -6.65 -1.49 0.86
CA LEU A 128 -6.88 -0.23 1.56
C LEU A 128 -7.83 0.68 0.76
N LEU A 129 -7.56 0.90 -0.53
CA LEU A 129 -8.38 1.77 -1.36
C LEU A 129 -9.76 1.15 -1.66
N SER A 130 -9.86 -0.18 -1.80
CA SER A 130 -11.15 -0.86 -1.89
C SER A 130 -12.03 -0.60 -0.67
N ALA A 131 -11.44 -0.52 0.53
CA ALA A 131 -12.15 -0.29 1.77
C ALA A 131 -12.49 1.20 2.01
N THR A 132 -11.59 2.12 1.63
CA THR A 132 -11.64 3.52 2.09
C THR A 132 -11.90 4.53 0.98
N ALA A 133 -11.60 4.22 -0.29
CA ALA A 133 -11.59 5.21 -1.36
C ALA A 133 -12.97 5.61 -1.89
N VAL A 134 -13.08 6.87 -2.33
CA VAL A 134 -14.09 7.35 -3.24
C VAL A 134 -13.40 7.97 -4.47
N PRO A 135 -13.91 7.75 -5.71
CA PRO A 135 -15.11 6.96 -6.04
C PRO A 135 -14.91 5.47 -5.75
N ARG A 136 -15.99 4.76 -5.41
CA ARG A 136 -15.93 3.30 -5.19
C ARG A 136 -15.61 2.57 -6.48
N ARG A 137 -14.67 1.62 -6.42
CA ARG A 137 -14.26 0.74 -7.53
C ARG A 137 -14.15 -0.69 -7.03
N LYS A 138 -14.08 -1.65 -7.95
CA LYS A 138 -13.76 -3.04 -7.61
C LYS A 138 -12.32 -3.12 -7.09
N THR A 139 -12.04 -4.06 -6.22
CA THR A 139 -10.69 -4.22 -5.64
C THR A 139 -9.61 -4.33 -6.71
N VAL A 140 -9.87 -5.09 -7.77
CA VAL A 140 -8.93 -5.28 -8.89
C VAL A 140 -8.65 -4.02 -9.70
N ASP A 141 -9.50 -3.00 -9.62
CA ASP A 141 -9.31 -1.73 -10.33
C ASP A 141 -8.30 -0.81 -9.62
N TRP A 142 -7.85 -1.18 -8.41
CA TRP A 142 -6.86 -0.47 -7.61
C TRP A 142 -5.44 -1.04 -7.75
N THR A 143 -5.15 -1.74 -8.86
CA THR A 143 -3.79 -2.20 -9.14
C THR A 143 -2.86 -1.05 -9.45
N SER A 144 -1.60 -1.18 -9.07
CA SER A 144 -0.53 -0.24 -9.40
C SER A 144 0.73 -0.99 -9.81
N GLU A 145 1.49 -0.42 -10.74
CA GLU A 145 2.81 -0.90 -11.11
C GLU A 145 3.85 -0.50 -10.05
N ASN A 146 5.04 -1.08 -10.13
CA ASN A 146 6.15 -0.73 -9.26
C ASN A 146 6.53 0.75 -9.40
N GLY A 147 6.67 1.44 -8.29
CA GLY A 147 6.95 2.88 -8.28
C GLY A 147 5.76 3.76 -8.64
N ARG A 148 4.61 3.19 -8.97
CA ARG A 148 3.36 3.90 -9.27
C ARG A 148 2.38 3.81 -8.11
N GLY A 149 1.36 4.67 -8.15
CA GLY A 149 0.35 4.70 -7.10
C GLY A 149 -0.77 5.69 -7.35
N TYR A 150 -1.36 6.14 -6.27
CA TYR A 150 -2.54 6.99 -6.29
C TYR A 150 -2.32 8.24 -5.46
N SER A 151 -2.81 9.37 -5.97
CA SER A 151 -2.91 10.61 -5.22
C SER A 151 -4.25 10.63 -4.49
N ILE A 152 -4.19 10.75 -3.18
CA ILE A 152 -5.38 10.80 -2.31
C ILE A 152 -5.48 12.15 -1.60
N ARG A 153 -6.70 12.61 -1.40
CA ARG A 153 -7.01 13.75 -0.55
C ARG A 153 -7.72 13.26 0.70
N ILE A 154 -7.30 13.78 1.84
CA ILE A 154 -7.92 13.51 3.13
C ILE A 154 -8.51 14.80 3.67
N THR A 155 -9.83 14.85 3.76
CA THR A 155 -10.55 15.94 4.46
C THR A 155 -10.70 15.52 5.92
N PRO A 156 -10.06 16.19 6.90
CA PRO A 156 -9.97 15.71 8.28
C PRO A 156 -11.33 15.34 8.91
N SER A 157 -12.35 16.20 8.75
CA SER A 157 -13.69 15.94 9.30
C SER A 157 -14.36 14.72 8.69
N LEU A 158 -14.26 14.53 7.37
CA LEU A 158 -14.81 13.37 6.67
C LEU A 158 -14.05 12.10 7.05
N TYR A 159 -12.73 12.16 7.07
CA TYR A 159 -11.89 11.02 7.42
C TYR A 159 -12.15 10.56 8.86
N HIS A 160 -12.21 11.49 9.81
CA HIS A 160 -12.48 11.18 11.21
C HIS A 160 -13.84 10.50 11.42
N SER A 161 -14.86 10.91 10.67
CA SER A 161 -16.23 10.35 10.82
C SER A 161 -16.46 9.06 10.07
N SER A 162 -15.73 8.80 8.96
CA SER A 162 -16.03 7.71 8.03
C SER A 162 -14.84 6.88 7.57
N GLY A 163 -13.61 7.32 7.81
CA GLY A 163 -12.40 6.70 7.26
C GLY A 163 -12.25 6.84 5.74
N ILE A 164 -13.05 7.69 5.10
CA ILE A 164 -13.05 7.86 3.64
C ILE A 164 -11.90 8.75 3.17
N VAL A 165 -11.25 8.34 2.09
CA VAL A 165 -10.26 9.12 1.33
C VAL A 165 -10.75 9.36 -0.09
N GLU A 166 -10.43 10.50 -0.66
CA GLU A 166 -10.77 10.84 -2.05
C GLU A 166 -9.57 10.55 -2.95
N VAL A 167 -9.71 9.66 -3.94
CA VAL A 167 -8.69 9.42 -4.95
C VAL A 167 -8.95 10.35 -6.12
N TYR A 168 -7.99 11.22 -6.44
CA TYR A 168 -8.14 12.24 -7.49
C TYR A 168 -7.11 12.11 -8.63
N GLY A 169 -6.11 11.23 -8.50
CA GLY A 169 -5.11 11.05 -9.54
C GLY A 169 -4.28 9.77 -9.33
N THR A 170 -3.41 9.54 -10.29
CA THR A 170 -2.38 8.48 -10.27
C THR A 170 -1.00 9.11 -10.44
N VAL A 171 0.01 8.45 -9.91
CA VAL A 171 1.42 8.83 -10.06
C VAL A 171 2.12 7.82 -10.95
#